data_6f5deb2b8fda02ddb8b34fe3517e4412
#
_entry.id   6f5deb2b8fda02ddb8b34fe3517e4412
#
_cell.length_a   1.000
_cell.length_b   1.000
_cell.length_c   1.000
_cell.angle_alpha   90.00
_cell.angle_beta   90.00
_cell.angle_gamma   90.00
#
_symmetry.space_group_name_H-M   'P 1'
#
loop_
_entity.id
_entity.type
_entity.pdbx_description
1 polymer ?
#
loop_
_entity_poly.entity_id
_entity_poly.type
_entity_poly.pdbx_seq_one_letter_code
_entity_poly.pdbx_strand_id
1 'polypeptide(L)' 'MITVKLYGLLRIESGIKQKQLEAESVQQVLDVLCALGISQKDLKGCTILVNGNSVTKRSKLKDGDTVVLMSPVAGG' A
#
# COMPACT_ATOMS: atom_id res chain seq x y z
N MET A 1 11.81 1.89 -9.29
CA MET A 1 10.73 2.71 -8.70
C MET A 1 9.47 1.87 -8.59
N ILE A 2 8.80 1.93 -7.48
CA ILE A 2 7.57 1.18 -7.24
C ILE A 2 6.40 2.14 -7.33
N THR A 3 5.32 1.72 -8.00
CA THR A 3 4.08 2.49 -8.03
C THR A 3 3.13 1.93 -6.98
N VAL A 4 2.66 2.79 -6.07
CA VAL A 4 1.73 2.40 -5.02
C VAL A 4 0.40 3.07 -5.29
N LYS A 5 -0.66 2.28 -5.34
CA LYS A 5 -2.03 2.77 -5.54
C LYS A 5 -2.85 2.50 -4.29
N LEU A 6 -3.60 3.50 -3.84
CA LEU A 6 -4.43 3.39 -2.65
C LEU A 6 -5.90 3.45 -3.04
N TYR A 7 -6.69 2.58 -2.42
CA TYR A 7 -8.13 2.51 -2.65
C TYR A 7 -8.89 2.49 -1.33
N GLY A 8 -10.17 2.79 -1.38
CA GLY A 8 -11.04 2.78 -0.22
C GLY A 8 -10.72 3.90 0.76
N LEU A 9 -10.82 3.62 2.05
CA LEU A 9 -10.59 4.62 3.09
C LEU A 9 -9.18 5.18 3.08
N LEU A 10 -8.19 4.37 2.71
CA LEU A 10 -6.81 4.84 2.62
C LEU A 10 -6.68 6.01 1.66
N ARG A 11 -7.34 5.90 0.51
CA ARG A 11 -7.32 6.95 -0.49
C ARG A 11 -8.04 8.19 -0.01
N ILE A 12 -9.19 8.01 0.63
CA ILE A 12 -10.01 9.12 1.11
C ILE A 12 -9.29 9.88 2.22
N GLU A 13 -8.78 9.16 3.21
CA GLU A 13 -8.16 9.78 4.38
C GLU A 13 -6.82 10.43 4.06
N SER A 14 -6.02 9.81 3.20
CA SER A 14 -4.70 10.33 2.85
C SER A 14 -4.73 11.38 1.75
N GLY A 15 -5.76 11.34 0.91
CA GLY A 15 -5.81 12.18 -0.29
C GLY A 15 -4.88 11.71 -1.39
N ILE A 16 -4.24 10.55 -1.21
CA ILE A 16 -3.28 10.01 -2.16
C ILE A 16 -3.95 8.91 -2.97
N LYS A 17 -4.01 9.08 -4.29
CA LYS A 17 -4.49 8.06 -5.20
C LYS A 17 -3.37 7.10 -5.58
N GLN A 18 -2.22 7.67 -5.87
CA GLN A 18 -1.08 6.95 -6.41
C GLN A 18 0.18 7.70 -6.04
N LYS A 19 1.22 6.95 -5.76
CA LYS A 19 2.52 7.54 -5.45
C LYS A 19 3.62 6.61 -5.94
N GLN A 20 4.70 7.19 -6.45
CA GLN A 20 5.88 6.42 -6.81
C GLN A 20 6.92 6.58 -5.71
N LEU A 21 7.58 5.49 -5.36
CA LEU A 21 8.59 5.50 -4.33
C LEU A 21 9.59 4.36 -4.54
N GLU A 22 10.70 4.44 -3.82
CA GLU A 22 11.72 3.41 -3.83
C GLU A 22 11.44 2.44 -2.69
N ALA A 23 11.38 1.15 -3.00
CA ALA A 23 11.20 0.13 -1.98
C ALA A 23 11.64 -1.23 -2.53
N GLU A 24 12.17 -2.07 -1.66
CA GLU A 24 12.62 -3.41 -2.01
C GLU A 24 11.69 -4.48 -1.44
N SER A 25 10.74 -4.08 -0.60
CA SER A 25 9.78 -5.00 -0.01
C SER A 25 8.48 -4.29 0.29
N VAL A 26 7.42 -5.07 0.47
CA VAL A 26 6.11 -4.52 0.85
C VAL A 26 6.21 -3.80 2.19
N GLN A 27 7.00 -4.36 3.14
CA GLN A 27 7.17 -3.71 4.45
C GLN A 27 7.74 -2.30 4.30
N GLN A 28 8.69 -2.11 3.40
CA GLN A 28 9.26 -0.77 3.17
C GLN A 28 8.21 0.19 2.61
N VAL A 29 7.34 -0.30 1.73
CA VAL A 29 6.24 0.52 1.21
C VAL A 29 5.36 0.98 2.37
N LEU A 30 5.00 0.07 3.27
CA LEU A 30 4.17 0.41 4.42
C LEU A 30 4.87 1.42 5.33
N ASP A 31 6.18 1.26 5.54
CA ASP A 31 6.96 2.18 6.36
C ASP A 31 6.95 3.60 5.77
N VAL A 32 7.10 3.71 4.45
CA VAL A 32 7.04 5.02 3.78
C VAL A 32 5.66 5.64 3.92
N LEU A 33 4.60 4.85 3.76
CA LEU A 33 3.24 5.35 3.91
C LEU A 33 2.96 5.83 5.33
N CYS A 34 3.50 5.14 6.34
CA CYS A 34 3.40 5.59 7.72
C CYS A 34 4.11 6.93 7.91
N ALA A 35 5.27 7.10 7.31
CA ALA A 35 6.01 8.35 7.37
C ALA A 35 5.24 9.50 6.71
N LEU A 36 4.37 9.18 5.75
CA LEU A 36 3.53 10.18 5.09
C LEU A 36 2.26 10.50 5.88
N GLY A 37 2.06 9.86 7.03
CA GLY A 37 0.93 10.14 7.90
C GLY A 37 -0.20 9.12 7.87
N ILE A 38 -0.05 8.04 7.12
CA ILE A 38 -1.06 6.99 7.09
C ILE A 38 -0.90 6.10 8.31
N SER A 39 -2.00 5.88 9.04
CA SER A 39 -1.99 5.12 10.27
C SER A 39 -1.61 3.66 10.03
N GLN A 40 -0.75 3.11 10.90
CA GLN A 40 -0.43 1.69 10.88
C GLN A 40 -1.67 0.83 11.07
N LYS A 41 -2.61 1.30 11.87
CA LYS A 41 -3.86 0.60 12.12
C LYS A 41 -4.64 0.39 10.82
N ASP A 42 -4.68 1.43 9.99
CA ASP A 42 -5.36 1.36 8.70
C ASP A 42 -4.63 0.41 7.75
N LEU A 43 -3.30 0.43 7.78
CA LEU A 43 -2.50 -0.42 6.91
C LEU A 43 -2.59 -1.90 7.29
N LYS A 44 -2.77 -2.22 8.57
CA LYS A 44 -2.87 -3.61 9.02
C LYS A 44 -4.06 -4.35 8.44
N GLY A 45 -5.15 -3.65 8.23
CA GLY A 45 -6.37 -4.26 7.72
C GLY A 45 -6.46 -4.30 6.20
N CYS A 46 -5.44 -3.82 5.50
CA CYS A 46 -5.48 -3.71 4.05
C CYS A 46 -5.25 -5.03 3.35
N THR A 47 -5.89 -5.17 2.20
CA THR A 47 -5.52 -6.20 1.23
C THR A 47 -4.38 -5.64 0.40
N ILE A 48 -3.32 -6.41 0.25
CA ILE A 48 -2.13 -5.99 -0.48
C ILE A 48 -1.97 -6.85 -1.71
N LEU A 49 -1.91 -6.20 -2.88
CA LEU A 49 -1.70 -6.89 -4.14
C LEU A 49 -0.45 -6.33 -4.80
N VAL A 50 0.36 -7.21 -5.37
CA VAL A 50 1.50 -6.80 -6.20
C VAL A 50 1.28 -7.38 -7.58
N ASN A 51 1.16 -6.50 -8.57
CA ASN A 51 0.88 -6.88 -9.96
C ASN A 51 -0.34 -7.81 -10.06
N GLY A 52 -1.36 -7.54 -9.23
CA GLY A 52 -2.60 -8.30 -9.23
C GLY A 52 -2.61 -9.56 -8.38
N ASN A 53 -1.51 -9.90 -7.72
CA ASN A 53 -1.40 -11.09 -6.88
C ASN A 53 -1.39 -10.72 -5.41
N SER A 54 -2.16 -11.45 -4.61
CA SER A 54 -2.19 -11.25 -3.16
C SER A 54 -0.85 -11.63 -2.56
N VAL A 55 -0.32 -10.78 -1.70
CA VAL A 55 0.99 -10.97 -1.09
C VAL A 55 0.96 -10.60 0.39
N THR A 56 2.06 -10.87 1.08
CA THR A 56 2.23 -10.50 2.48
C THR A 56 3.24 -9.37 2.61
N LYS A 57 3.39 -8.85 3.84
CA LYS A 57 4.37 -7.82 4.15
C LYS A 57 5.80 -8.24 3.83
N ARG A 58 6.08 -9.54 3.84
CA ARG A 58 7.42 -10.07 3.62
C ARG A 58 7.79 -10.17 2.15
N SER A 59 6.83 -9.96 1.27
CA SER A 59 7.08 -10.07 -0.16
C SER A 59 8.09 -9.04 -0.62
N LYS A 60 9.01 -9.47 -1.47
CA LYS A 60 10.01 -8.59 -2.06
C LYS A 60 9.46 -7.94 -3.30
N LEU A 61 9.95 -6.77 -3.60
CA LEU A 61 9.52 -5.99 -4.76
C LEU A 61 10.68 -5.79 -5.72
N LYS A 62 10.34 -5.66 -6.99
CA LYS A 62 11.28 -5.35 -8.07
C LYS A 62 10.94 -4.01 -8.66
N ASP A 63 11.93 -3.36 -9.27
CA ASP A 63 11.70 -2.12 -9.97
C ASP A 63 10.59 -2.30 -11.02
N GLY A 64 9.66 -1.36 -11.03
CA GLY A 64 8.52 -1.41 -11.94
C GLY A 64 7.27 -2.10 -11.38
N ASP A 65 7.35 -2.72 -10.21
CA ASP A 65 6.17 -3.36 -9.62
C ASP A 65 5.12 -2.33 -9.22
N THR A 66 3.86 -2.76 -9.29
CA THR A 66 2.72 -1.97 -8.84
C THR A 66 2.12 -2.63 -7.60
N VAL A 67 2.08 -1.87 -6.51
CA VAL A 67 1.50 -2.32 -5.23
C VAL A 67 0.15 -1.64 -5.07
N VAL A 68 -0.88 -2.43 -4.83
CA VAL A 68 -2.22 -1.94 -4.58
C VAL A 68 -2.59 -2.23 -3.13
N LEU A 69 -3.01 -1.21 -2.42
CA LEU A 69 -3.49 -1.33 -1.05
C LEU A 69 -4.96 -0.96 -1.02
N MET A 70 -5.79 -1.88 -0.56
CA MET A 70 -7.23 -1.67 -0.45
C MET A 70 -7.65 -1.84 1.00
N SER A 71 -8.20 -0.79 1.57
CA SER A 71 -8.74 -0.89 2.92
C SER A 71 -10.08 -1.63 2.89
N PRO A 72 -10.46 -2.30 3.99
CA PRO A 72 -11.78 -2.90 4.09
C PRO A 72 -12.83 -1.81 3.92
N VAL A 73 -13.92 -2.15 3.23
CA VAL A 73 -15.03 -1.23 3.08
C VAL A 73 -15.74 -1.11 4.41
N ALA A 74 -16.05 0.13 4.83
CA ALA A 74 -16.74 0.37 6.07
C ALA A 74 -18.08 -0.38 6.09
N GLY A 75 -18.33 -1.13 7.13
CA GLY A 75 -19.53 -1.94 7.25
C GLY A 75 -19.50 -3.22 6.45
N GLY A 76 -18.42 -3.46 5.76
CA GLY A 76 -18.24 -4.67 4.97
C GLY A 76 -17.46 -5.71 5.74
#